data_d0cf9a59675f32f64608f0cbe906671e
#
_entry.id   d0cf9a59675f32f64608f0cbe906671e
#
_cell.length_a   1.000
_cell.length_b   1.000
_cell.length_c   1.000
_cell.angle_alpha   90.00
_cell.angle_beta   90.00
_cell.angle_gamma   90.00
#
_symmetry.space_group_name_H-M   'P 1'
#
loop_
_entity.id
_entity.type
_entity.pdbx_description
1 polymer ?
#
loop_
_entity_poly.entity_id
_entity_poly.type
_entity_poly.pdbx_seq_one_letter_code
_entity_poly.pdbx_strand_id
1 'polypeptide(L)'
;ATLGNARSTFIKAYVAWQKVEFFDFGPAFDQTLRAQVNTFPTDNFAIDNAIATGNIQLQSLSNNNKKGFPAIDYLLYGDNKSDADIIADFTTNANASTRKEYLRASIEDMQTLVSRVSVAWNSGEGNYRSTFVERTGTDVGSSLGQLINSLSQSLEVFTRDAKVGIPLGKRSQGILIPKNAEAYYSGNSMLLARSNVQGY
;
A
#
# COMPACT_ATOMS: atom_id res chain seq x y z
N ALA A 1 11.96 -12.80 -15.87
CA ALA A 1 10.55 -12.38 -15.72
C ALA A 1 10.25 -11.29 -16.74
N THR A 2 9.07 -11.29 -17.35
CA THR A 2 8.63 -10.24 -18.26
C THR A 2 7.95 -9.10 -17.48
N LEU A 3 7.88 -7.90 -18.04
CA LEU A 3 7.15 -6.77 -17.43
C LEU A 3 5.67 -7.14 -17.21
N GLY A 4 5.05 -7.85 -18.17
CA GLY A 4 3.66 -8.31 -18.02
C GLY A 4 3.44 -9.24 -16.83
N ASN A 5 4.37 -10.18 -16.59
CA ASN A 5 4.30 -11.08 -15.44
C ASN A 5 4.49 -10.32 -14.12
N ALA A 6 5.41 -9.35 -14.07
CA ALA A 6 5.63 -8.51 -12.89
C ALA A 6 4.36 -7.71 -12.55
N ARG A 7 3.77 -7.05 -13.54
CA ARG A 7 2.50 -6.30 -13.38
C ARG A 7 1.35 -7.19 -12.93
N SER A 8 1.18 -8.36 -13.55
CA SER A 8 0.12 -9.31 -13.18
C SER A 8 0.26 -9.77 -11.73
N THR A 9 1.48 -10.11 -11.29
CA THR A 9 1.75 -10.54 -9.91
C THR A 9 1.53 -9.39 -8.93
N PHE A 10 1.98 -8.18 -9.28
CA PHE A 10 1.76 -6.97 -8.49
C PHE A 10 0.26 -6.69 -8.25
N ILE A 11 -0.55 -6.70 -9.32
CA ILE A 11 -2.00 -6.44 -9.18
C ILE A 11 -2.68 -7.53 -8.35
N LYS A 12 -2.29 -8.79 -8.48
CA LYS A 12 -2.83 -9.87 -7.62
C LYS A 12 -2.53 -9.62 -6.14
N ALA A 13 -1.31 -9.21 -5.81
CA ALA A 13 -0.92 -8.88 -4.44
C ALA A 13 -1.69 -7.65 -3.93
N TYR A 14 -1.84 -6.61 -4.76
CA TYR A 14 -2.56 -5.40 -4.39
C TYR A 14 -4.06 -5.65 -4.16
N VAL A 15 -4.68 -6.47 -5.00
CA VAL A 15 -6.09 -6.93 -4.81
C VAL A 15 -6.23 -7.73 -3.51
N ALA A 16 -5.27 -8.61 -3.19
CA ALA A 16 -5.29 -9.37 -1.94
C ALA A 16 -5.19 -8.45 -0.71
N TRP A 17 -4.31 -7.43 -0.77
CA TRP A 17 -4.19 -6.40 0.26
C TRP A 17 -5.53 -5.70 0.50
N GLN A 18 -6.23 -5.27 -0.55
CA GLN A 18 -7.51 -4.57 -0.44
C GLN A 18 -8.54 -5.32 0.41
N LYS A 19 -8.53 -6.64 0.36
CA LYS A 19 -9.49 -7.47 1.09
C LYS A 19 -9.19 -7.61 2.58
N VAL A 20 -8.00 -7.19 3.01
CA VAL A 20 -7.54 -7.35 4.39
C VAL A 20 -7.14 -6.04 5.05
N GLU A 21 -7.06 -4.93 4.31
CA GLU A 21 -6.56 -3.66 4.84
C GLU A 21 -7.41 -3.08 5.97
N PHE A 22 -8.67 -3.49 6.08
CA PHE A 22 -9.56 -3.06 7.15
C PHE A 22 -9.24 -3.72 8.52
N PHE A 23 -8.48 -4.80 8.56
CA PHE A 23 -7.97 -5.38 9.81
C PHE A 23 -6.85 -4.51 10.42
N ASP A 24 -7.05 -3.19 10.43
CA ASP A 24 -6.09 -2.20 10.93
C ASP A 24 -6.27 -1.97 12.44
N PHE A 25 -6.10 -3.04 13.22
CA PHE A 25 -6.13 -3.04 14.67
C PHE A 25 -5.06 -3.99 15.26
N GLY A 26 -4.80 -3.88 16.57
CA GLY A 26 -3.78 -4.69 17.24
C GLY A 26 -2.43 -4.61 16.52
N PRO A 27 -1.76 -5.73 16.25
CA PRO A 27 -0.42 -5.72 15.66
C PRO A 27 -0.29 -4.97 14.35
N ALA A 28 -1.34 -4.94 13.51
CA ALA A 28 -1.31 -4.18 12.26
C ALA A 28 -1.29 -2.66 12.53
N PHE A 29 -2.12 -2.21 13.45
CA PHE A 29 -2.17 -0.81 13.89
C PHE A 29 -0.87 -0.41 14.60
N ASP A 30 -0.36 -1.23 15.51
CA ASP A 30 0.88 -0.98 16.26
C ASP A 30 2.09 -0.82 15.34
N GLN A 31 2.12 -1.57 14.22
CA GLN A 31 3.13 -1.46 13.18
C GLN A 31 2.83 -0.36 12.15
N THR A 32 1.72 0.37 12.29
CA THR A 32 1.25 1.32 11.26
C THR A 32 1.24 0.73 9.84
N LEU A 33 0.89 -0.57 9.74
CA LEU A 33 1.07 -1.38 8.53
C LEU A 33 0.43 -0.71 7.32
N ARG A 34 -0.84 -0.31 7.41
CA ARG A 34 -1.56 0.30 6.29
C ARG A 34 -0.87 1.56 5.78
N ALA A 35 -0.44 2.46 6.67
CA ALA A 35 0.24 3.69 6.27
C ALA A 35 1.60 3.41 5.61
N GLN A 36 2.29 2.37 6.02
CA GLN A 36 3.60 2.04 5.46
C GLN A 36 3.51 1.32 4.11
N VAL A 37 2.46 0.51 3.88
CA VAL A 37 2.34 -0.27 2.63
C VAL A 37 1.44 0.38 1.58
N ASN A 38 0.56 1.33 1.96
CA ASN A 38 -0.46 1.85 1.05
C ASN A 38 -0.76 3.35 1.24
N THR A 39 0.25 4.19 1.35
CA THR A 39 0.08 5.65 1.33
C THR A 39 0.10 6.19 -0.09
N PHE A 40 -0.99 6.79 -0.52
CA PHE A 40 -1.14 7.46 -1.81
C PHE A 40 -1.66 8.90 -1.64
N PRO A 41 -1.37 9.81 -2.59
CA PRO A 41 -0.54 9.60 -3.78
C PRO A 41 0.93 9.34 -3.42
N THR A 42 1.64 8.59 -4.29
CA THR A 42 3.08 8.41 -4.12
C THR A 42 3.85 9.65 -4.59
N ASP A 43 4.98 9.93 -3.93
CA ASP A 43 5.91 11.00 -4.31
C ASP A 43 6.91 10.47 -5.35
N ASN A 44 6.47 10.45 -6.61
CA ASN A 44 7.27 9.96 -7.72
C ASN A 44 8.56 10.78 -7.92
N PHE A 45 8.54 12.08 -7.61
CA PHE A 45 9.71 12.93 -7.72
C PHE A 45 10.80 12.53 -6.70
N ALA A 46 10.39 12.27 -5.46
CA ALA A 46 11.31 11.80 -4.44
C ALA A 46 11.84 10.37 -4.71
N ILE A 47 11.03 9.50 -5.32
CA ILE A 47 11.46 8.18 -5.78
C ILE A 47 12.54 8.31 -6.85
N ASP A 48 12.30 9.12 -7.89
CA ASP A 48 13.26 9.32 -8.98
C ASP A 48 14.57 9.94 -8.48
N ASN A 49 14.48 10.88 -7.54
CA ASN A 49 15.67 11.45 -6.91
C ASN A 49 16.46 10.41 -6.09
N ALA A 50 15.79 9.54 -5.35
CA ALA A 50 16.44 8.48 -4.60
C ALA A 50 17.12 7.47 -5.55
N ILE A 51 16.50 7.16 -6.70
CA ILE A 51 17.08 6.30 -7.74
C ILE A 51 18.31 6.98 -8.37
N ALA A 52 18.22 8.26 -8.69
CA ALA A 52 19.32 9.01 -9.32
C ALA A 52 20.54 9.15 -8.41
N THR A 53 20.31 9.32 -7.12
CA THR A 53 21.39 9.52 -6.12
C THR A 53 21.88 8.23 -5.46
N GLY A 54 21.16 7.12 -5.62
CA GLY A 54 21.42 5.87 -4.91
C GLY A 54 21.04 5.89 -3.41
N ASN A 55 20.38 6.95 -2.95
CA ASN A 55 20.01 7.09 -1.53
C ASN A 55 18.62 6.50 -1.25
N ILE A 56 18.57 5.19 -1.11
CA ILE A 56 17.34 4.43 -0.86
C ILE A 56 17.14 4.27 0.65
N GLN A 57 16.25 5.08 1.24
CA GLN A 57 15.93 5.04 2.66
C GLN A 57 14.42 4.86 2.85
N LEU A 58 13.97 3.62 3.02
CA LEU A 58 12.54 3.28 3.13
C LEU A 58 12.06 3.07 4.58
N GLN A 59 12.97 2.99 5.53
CA GLN A 59 12.66 2.59 6.92
C GLN A 59 12.00 3.71 7.75
N SER A 60 12.13 4.98 7.34
CA SER A 60 11.52 6.09 8.07
C SER A 60 10.03 6.23 7.75
N LEU A 61 9.21 6.48 8.78
CA LEU A 61 7.78 6.78 8.62
C LEU A 61 7.52 8.04 7.77
N SER A 62 8.47 8.98 7.74
CA SER A 62 8.40 10.16 6.86
C SER A 62 8.49 9.81 5.37
N ASN A 63 8.85 8.58 5.04
CA ASN A 63 9.00 8.09 3.67
C ASN A 63 7.85 7.16 3.22
N ASN A 64 6.73 7.14 3.96
CA ASN A 64 5.58 6.27 3.62
C ASN A 64 5.02 6.53 2.22
N ASN A 65 5.08 7.79 1.72
CA ASN A 65 4.67 8.14 0.37
C ASN A 65 5.69 7.78 -0.73
N LYS A 66 6.81 7.13 -0.38
CA LYS A 66 7.86 6.71 -1.32
C LYS A 66 8.01 5.20 -1.38
N LYS A 67 7.18 4.44 -0.70
CA LYS A 67 7.26 2.98 -0.59
C LYS A 67 5.89 2.31 -0.70
N GLY A 68 5.87 1.00 -0.56
CA GLY A 68 4.65 0.23 -0.60
C GLY A 68 4.05 0.07 -2.00
N PHE A 69 2.79 -0.31 -2.04
CA PHE A 69 2.08 -0.55 -3.30
C PHE A 69 2.07 0.65 -4.25
N PRO A 70 1.80 1.90 -3.80
CA PRO A 70 1.76 3.04 -4.72
C PRO A 70 3.12 3.36 -5.36
N ALA A 71 4.22 3.17 -4.65
CA ALA A 71 5.56 3.33 -5.22
C ALA A 71 5.87 2.24 -6.25
N ILE A 72 5.47 0.98 -5.98
CA ILE A 72 5.63 -0.12 -6.94
C ILE A 72 4.76 0.10 -8.17
N ASP A 73 3.54 0.63 -8.02
CA ASP A 73 2.67 1.05 -9.12
C ASP A 73 3.39 2.03 -10.04
N TYR A 74 3.96 3.09 -9.48
CA TYR A 74 4.76 4.06 -10.23
C TYR A 74 5.97 3.41 -10.92
N LEU A 75 6.72 2.58 -10.22
CA LEU A 75 7.91 1.94 -10.78
C LEU A 75 7.62 1.03 -11.98
N LEU A 76 6.48 0.32 -11.96
CA LEU A 76 6.11 -0.66 -12.98
C LEU A 76 5.31 -0.08 -14.14
N TYR A 77 4.66 1.07 -13.96
CA TYR A 77 3.80 1.66 -15.00
C TYR A 77 4.28 3.03 -15.48
N GLY A 78 4.97 3.78 -14.61
CA GLY A 78 5.47 5.12 -14.94
C GLY A 78 4.36 6.17 -15.07
N ASP A 79 4.77 7.42 -15.28
CA ASP A 79 3.84 8.52 -15.57
C ASP A 79 3.87 8.76 -17.09
N ASN A 80 2.88 8.27 -17.81
CA ASN A 80 2.77 8.34 -19.28
C ASN A 80 3.96 7.70 -20.04
N LYS A 81 4.58 6.65 -19.48
CA LYS A 81 5.68 5.91 -20.14
C LYS A 81 5.15 4.74 -20.96
N SER A 82 5.81 4.47 -22.07
CA SER A 82 5.58 3.24 -22.84
C SER A 82 6.20 2.01 -22.13
N ASP A 83 5.76 0.82 -22.52
CA ASP A 83 6.36 -0.43 -22.01
C ASP A 83 7.86 -0.53 -22.35
N ALA A 84 8.26 -0.02 -23.52
CA ALA A 84 9.66 0.03 -23.91
C ALA A 84 10.49 0.93 -23.00
N ASP A 85 9.94 2.11 -22.62
CA ASP A 85 10.61 3.02 -21.69
C ASP A 85 10.74 2.40 -20.30
N ILE A 86 9.68 1.74 -19.81
CA ILE A 86 9.74 1.03 -18.52
C ILE A 86 10.78 -0.09 -18.55
N ILE A 87 10.84 -0.86 -19.63
CA ILE A 87 11.87 -1.91 -19.78
C ILE A 87 13.27 -1.28 -19.81
N ALA A 88 13.46 -0.18 -20.54
CA ALA A 88 14.73 0.53 -20.59
C ALA A 88 15.14 1.07 -19.21
N ASP A 89 14.18 1.59 -18.43
CA ASP A 89 14.41 2.05 -17.04
C ASP A 89 14.96 0.94 -16.13
N PHE A 90 14.61 -0.32 -16.41
CA PHE A 90 15.10 -1.48 -15.66
C PHE A 90 16.29 -2.21 -16.31
N THR A 91 16.70 -1.85 -17.54
CA THR A 91 17.71 -2.62 -18.26
C THR A 91 18.89 -1.80 -18.77
N THR A 92 18.64 -0.76 -19.54
CA THR A 92 19.65 -0.03 -20.32
C THR A 92 19.91 1.39 -19.86
N ASN A 93 19.00 2.03 -19.15
CA ASN A 93 19.18 3.38 -18.64
C ASN A 93 20.24 3.45 -17.54
N ALA A 94 20.88 4.60 -17.37
CA ALA A 94 22.02 4.79 -16.46
C ALA A 94 21.73 4.32 -15.02
N ASN A 95 20.50 4.52 -14.53
CA ASN A 95 20.10 4.17 -13.17
C ASN A 95 19.34 2.83 -13.07
N ALA A 96 19.42 1.97 -14.09
CA ALA A 96 18.68 0.70 -14.15
C ALA A 96 18.99 -0.23 -12.96
N SER A 97 20.24 -0.26 -12.50
CA SER A 97 20.63 -1.04 -11.32
C SER A 97 19.95 -0.53 -10.05
N THR A 98 20.01 0.77 -9.80
CA THR A 98 19.41 1.42 -8.61
C THR A 98 17.89 1.32 -8.63
N ARG A 99 17.26 1.40 -9.82
CA ARG A 99 15.81 1.21 -9.95
C ARG A 99 15.38 -0.22 -9.59
N LYS A 100 16.15 -1.24 -9.97
CA LYS A 100 15.91 -2.62 -9.54
C LYS A 100 16.08 -2.79 -8.04
N GLU A 101 17.11 -2.17 -7.48
CA GLU A 101 17.37 -2.18 -6.04
C GLU A 101 16.23 -1.50 -5.27
N TYR A 102 15.75 -0.35 -5.75
CA TYR A 102 14.60 0.35 -5.15
C TYR A 102 13.34 -0.52 -5.15
N LEU A 103 13.01 -1.15 -6.28
CA LEU A 103 11.87 -2.06 -6.37
C LEU A 103 12.01 -3.24 -5.39
N ARG A 104 13.21 -3.86 -5.35
CA ARG A 104 13.50 -4.96 -4.43
C ARG A 104 13.36 -4.51 -2.97
N ALA A 105 13.99 -3.40 -2.59
CA ALA A 105 13.93 -2.86 -1.25
C ALA A 105 12.48 -2.55 -0.81
N SER A 106 11.64 -2.01 -1.72
CA SER A 106 10.23 -1.76 -1.45
C SER A 106 9.44 -3.04 -1.18
N ILE A 107 9.72 -4.12 -1.90
CA ILE A 107 9.08 -5.43 -1.70
C ILE A 107 9.56 -6.06 -0.39
N GLU A 108 10.85 -6.03 -0.10
CA GLU A 108 11.45 -6.58 1.13
C GLU A 108 10.95 -5.84 2.38
N ASP A 109 10.79 -4.51 2.32
CA ASP A 109 10.21 -3.71 3.39
C ASP A 109 8.76 -4.15 3.68
N MET A 110 7.93 -4.28 2.64
CA MET A 110 6.56 -4.77 2.78
C MET A 110 6.49 -6.19 3.35
N GLN A 111 7.34 -7.11 2.88
CA GLN A 111 7.41 -8.48 3.39
C GLN A 111 7.78 -8.49 4.88
N THR A 112 8.74 -7.66 5.27
CA THR A 112 9.17 -7.54 6.67
C THR A 112 8.04 -7.04 7.56
N LEU A 113 7.30 -6.02 7.13
CA LEU A 113 6.17 -5.46 7.87
C LEU A 113 5.05 -6.48 8.03
N VAL A 114 4.65 -7.15 6.95
CA VAL A 114 3.60 -8.19 6.98
C VAL A 114 4.03 -9.37 7.85
N SER A 115 5.30 -9.79 7.75
CA SER A 115 5.84 -10.87 8.58
C SER A 115 5.77 -10.54 10.08
N ARG A 116 6.16 -9.31 10.47
CA ARG A 116 6.06 -8.86 11.87
C ARG A 116 4.63 -8.95 12.41
N VAL A 117 3.66 -8.52 11.62
CA VAL A 117 2.24 -8.62 12.01
C VAL A 117 1.81 -10.08 12.12
N SER A 118 2.18 -10.93 11.16
CA SER A 118 1.86 -12.36 11.17
C SER A 118 2.45 -13.07 12.40
N VAL A 119 3.71 -12.79 12.71
CA VAL A 119 4.40 -13.33 13.90
C VAL A 119 3.70 -12.89 15.19
N ALA A 120 3.33 -11.61 15.29
CA ALA A 120 2.62 -11.10 16.46
C ALA A 120 1.25 -11.76 16.71
N TRP A 121 0.60 -12.25 15.66
CA TRP A 121 -0.64 -13.01 15.76
C TRP A 121 -0.42 -14.48 16.19
N ASN A 122 0.74 -15.06 15.90
CA ASN A 122 1.01 -16.48 16.14
C ASN A 122 1.25 -16.80 17.64
N SER A 123 0.92 -18.03 18.01
CA SER A 123 0.99 -18.51 19.40
C SER A 123 2.40 -18.63 19.97
N GLY A 124 3.45 -18.57 19.14
CA GLY A 124 4.85 -18.77 19.57
C GLY A 124 5.54 -17.52 20.12
N GLU A 125 5.14 -16.32 19.68
CA GLU A 125 5.88 -15.08 20.01
C GLU A 125 4.97 -13.97 20.56
N GLY A 126 4.04 -13.42 19.76
CA GLY A 126 3.17 -12.33 20.22
C GLY A 126 1.85 -12.80 20.80
N ASN A 127 1.36 -13.92 20.34
CA ASN A 127 0.11 -14.56 20.74
C ASN A 127 -1.12 -13.65 20.79
N TYR A 128 -1.16 -12.62 19.92
CA TYR A 128 -2.30 -11.69 19.88
C TYR A 128 -3.63 -12.42 19.56
N ARG A 129 -3.56 -13.58 18.90
CA ARG A 129 -4.71 -14.44 18.66
C ARG A 129 -5.42 -14.82 19.96
N SER A 130 -4.70 -15.23 21.01
CA SER A 130 -5.30 -15.53 22.31
C SER A 130 -5.98 -14.30 22.90
N THR A 131 -5.26 -13.19 22.96
CA THR A 131 -5.78 -11.91 23.42
C THR A 131 -7.05 -11.50 22.67
N PHE A 132 -7.07 -11.65 21.34
CA PHE A 132 -8.23 -11.32 20.51
C PHE A 132 -9.42 -12.24 20.80
N VAL A 133 -9.22 -13.54 20.96
CA VAL A 133 -10.30 -14.52 21.26
C VAL A 133 -10.86 -14.30 22.67
N GLU A 134 -10.04 -13.95 23.64
CA GLU A 134 -10.42 -13.75 25.03
C GLU A 134 -11.15 -12.42 25.31
N ARG A 135 -10.95 -11.41 24.48
CA ARG A 135 -11.61 -10.10 24.60
C ARG A 135 -13.06 -10.14 24.11
N THR A 136 -13.90 -10.86 24.86
CA THR A 136 -15.35 -10.94 24.62
C THR A 136 -16.05 -9.65 25.07
N GLY A 137 -17.24 -9.41 24.56
CA GLY A 137 -18.04 -8.24 24.89
C GLY A 137 -18.29 -7.35 23.69
N THR A 138 -18.80 -6.13 23.94
CA THR A 138 -19.22 -5.16 22.91
C THR A 138 -18.62 -3.76 23.12
N ASP A 139 -17.76 -3.60 24.12
CA ASP A 139 -17.06 -2.34 24.35
C ASP A 139 -15.97 -2.08 23.28
N VAL A 140 -15.43 -0.87 23.25
CA VAL A 140 -14.44 -0.42 22.27
C VAL A 140 -13.17 -1.29 22.30
N GLY A 141 -12.79 -1.84 23.46
CA GLY A 141 -11.62 -2.69 23.63
C GLY A 141 -11.85 -4.16 23.31
N SER A 142 -13.09 -4.59 23.15
CA SER A 142 -13.45 -5.95 22.78
C SER A 142 -13.05 -6.27 21.33
N SER A 143 -12.92 -7.54 21.00
CA SER A 143 -12.61 -7.98 19.64
C SER A 143 -13.66 -7.56 18.63
N LEU A 144 -14.94 -7.65 19.02
CA LEU A 144 -16.04 -7.16 18.19
C LEU A 144 -15.98 -5.64 18.02
N GLY A 145 -15.72 -4.90 19.11
CA GLY A 145 -15.59 -3.44 19.07
C GLY A 145 -14.44 -3.00 18.16
N GLN A 146 -13.27 -3.62 18.27
CA GLN A 146 -12.12 -3.35 17.39
C GLN A 146 -12.46 -3.62 15.93
N LEU A 147 -13.07 -4.76 15.63
CA LEU A 147 -13.44 -5.14 14.27
C LEU A 147 -14.44 -4.16 13.64
N ILE A 148 -15.52 -3.82 14.35
CA ILE A 148 -16.55 -2.88 13.87
C ILE A 148 -15.98 -1.47 13.67
N ASN A 149 -15.17 -0.98 14.61
CA ASN A 149 -14.56 0.34 14.51
C ASN A 149 -13.59 0.41 13.33
N SER A 150 -12.75 -0.61 13.15
CA SER A 150 -11.80 -0.68 12.04
C SER A 150 -12.51 -0.78 10.68
N LEU A 151 -13.57 -1.58 10.60
CA LEU A 151 -14.42 -1.67 9.41
C LEU A 151 -15.08 -0.32 9.09
N SER A 152 -15.68 0.32 10.08
CA SER A 152 -16.32 1.63 9.92
C SER A 152 -15.32 2.70 9.46
N GLN A 153 -14.14 2.75 10.07
CA GLN A 153 -13.08 3.66 9.68
C GLN A 153 -12.60 3.37 8.26
N SER A 154 -12.43 2.09 7.91
CA SER A 154 -12.00 1.69 6.56
C SER A 154 -13.00 2.12 5.51
N LEU A 155 -14.29 1.91 5.74
CA LEU A 155 -15.34 2.33 4.83
C LEU A 155 -15.40 3.85 4.67
N GLU A 156 -15.43 4.59 5.78
CA GLU A 156 -15.67 6.02 5.78
C GLU A 156 -14.44 6.84 5.38
N VAL A 157 -13.28 6.52 5.94
CA VAL A 157 -12.07 7.33 5.76
C VAL A 157 -11.26 6.84 4.56
N PHE A 158 -11.05 5.52 4.45
CA PHE A 158 -10.14 5.01 3.44
C PHE A 158 -10.84 4.73 2.12
N THR A 159 -12.03 4.13 2.13
CA THR A 159 -12.73 3.83 0.87
C THR A 159 -13.48 5.04 0.36
N ARG A 160 -14.45 5.55 1.13
CA ARG A 160 -15.30 6.65 0.66
C ARG A 160 -14.52 7.95 0.48
N ASP A 161 -13.65 8.29 1.43
CA ASP A 161 -12.96 9.59 1.40
C ASP A 161 -11.67 9.52 0.58
N ALA A 162 -10.72 8.66 0.96
CA ALA A 162 -9.41 8.64 0.34
C ALA A 162 -9.43 8.07 -1.09
N LYS A 163 -10.04 6.89 -1.31
CA LYS A 163 -10.02 6.26 -2.64
C LYS A 163 -10.93 6.96 -3.64
N VAL A 164 -12.05 7.56 -3.19
CA VAL A 164 -13.07 8.12 -4.09
C VAL A 164 -13.17 9.64 -3.93
N GLY A 165 -13.44 10.13 -2.72
CA GLY A 165 -13.76 11.53 -2.48
C GLY A 165 -12.63 12.50 -2.82
N ILE A 166 -11.41 12.22 -2.37
CA ILE A 166 -10.25 13.10 -2.59
C ILE A 166 -9.91 13.25 -4.08
N PRO A 167 -9.78 12.18 -4.86
CA PRO A 167 -9.54 12.30 -6.30
C PRO A 167 -10.64 13.06 -7.05
N LEU A 168 -11.90 12.93 -6.58
CA LEU A 168 -13.06 13.61 -7.16
C LEU A 168 -13.26 15.04 -6.65
N GLY A 169 -12.32 15.59 -5.90
CA GLY A 169 -12.34 17.00 -5.54
C GLY A 169 -12.97 17.34 -4.19
N LYS A 170 -13.27 16.36 -3.33
CA LYS A 170 -13.87 16.61 -2.01
C LYS A 170 -13.07 17.59 -1.16
N ARG A 171 -11.73 17.59 -1.28
CA ARG A 171 -10.83 18.48 -0.53
C ARG A 171 -10.21 19.59 -1.39
N SER A 172 -10.63 19.74 -2.64
CA SER A 172 -10.14 20.71 -3.60
C SER A 172 -11.26 21.52 -4.25
N GLN A 173 -12.34 21.78 -3.52
CA GLN A 173 -13.48 22.61 -3.98
C GLN A 173 -14.09 22.10 -5.30
N GLY A 174 -14.16 20.79 -5.49
CA GLY A 174 -14.69 20.17 -6.72
C GLY A 174 -13.69 20.04 -7.86
N ILE A 175 -12.45 20.49 -7.69
CA ILE A 175 -11.40 20.32 -8.70
C ILE A 175 -10.92 18.86 -8.67
N LEU A 176 -11.04 18.17 -9.80
CA LEU A 176 -10.55 16.81 -9.96
C LEU A 176 -9.03 16.76 -9.86
N ILE A 177 -8.51 15.85 -9.03
CA ILE A 177 -7.07 15.60 -8.90
C ILE A 177 -6.82 14.09 -9.12
N PRO A 178 -6.81 13.61 -10.38
CA PRO A 178 -6.70 12.18 -10.68
C PRO A 178 -5.45 11.52 -10.07
N LYS A 179 -4.34 12.23 -9.96
CA LYS A 179 -3.09 11.73 -9.35
C LYS A 179 -3.22 11.36 -7.86
N ASN A 180 -4.26 11.84 -7.19
CA ASN A 180 -4.56 11.44 -5.82
C ASN A 180 -5.28 10.08 -5.73
N ALA A 181 -5.64 9.47 -6.87
CA ALA A 181 -6.26 8.16 -6.87
C ALA A 181 -5.23 7.06 -6.53
N GLU A 182 -5.67 6.10 -5.72
CA GLU A 182 -4.91 4.87 -5.50
C GLU A 182 -4.69 4.14 -6.84
N ALA A 183 -3.50 3.57 -7.05
CA ALA A 183 -3.12 2.89 -8.30
C ALA A 183 -3.37 3.73 -9.58
N TYR A 184 -3.03 5.02 -9.49
CA TYR A 184 -3.19 5.97 -10.59
C TYR A 184 -2.42 5.53 -11.85
N TYR A 185 -1.17 5.12 -11.70
CA TYR A 185 -0.28 4.81 -12.83
C TYR A 185 -0.69 3.56 -13.59
N SER A 186 -1.19 2.55 -12.91
CA SER A 186 -1.71 1.33 -13.53
C SER A 186 -3.16 1.45 -14.02
N GLY A 187 -3.88 2.50 -13.63
CA GLY A 187 -5.30 2.67 -13.94
C GLY A 187 -6.23 1.67 -13.22
N ASN A 188 -5.76 1.03 -12.14
CA ASN A 188 -6.52 0.00 -11.44
C ASN A 188 -7.33 0.51 -10.23
N SER A 189 -7.48 1.83 -10.05
CA SER A 189 -8.18 2.44 -8.90
C SER A 189 -9.56 1.84 -8.64
N MET A 190 -10.38 1.68 -9.68
CA MET A 190 -11.73 1.12 -9.56
C MET A 190 -11.72 -0.38 -9.20
N LEU A 191 -10.77 -1.14 -9.76
CA LEU A 191 -10.60 -2.56 -9.41
C LEU A 191 -10.26 -2.70 -7.92
N LEU A 192 -9.34 -1.87 -7.42
CA LEU A 192 -8.93 -1.91 -6.02
C LEU A 192 -10.06 -1.46 -5.08
N ALA A 193 -10.74 -0.35 -5.39
CA ALA A 193 -11.89 0.10 -4.59
C ALA A 193 -12.99 -0.97 -4.52
N ARG A 194 -13.30 -1.63 -5.64
CA ARG A 194 -14.25 -2.75 -5.66
C ARG A 194 -13.77 -3.92 -4.82
N SER A 195 -12.49 -4.29 -4.92
CA SER A 195 -11.91 -5.40 -4.15
C SER A 195 -11.89 -5.11 -2.65
N ASN A 196 -11.72 -3.84 -2.28
CA ASN A 196 -11.78 -3.37 -0.91
C ASN A 196 -13.20 -3.56 -0.33
N VAL A 197 -14.23 -3.08 -1.03
CA VAL A 197 -15.64 -3.30 -0.60
C VAL A 197 -16.02 -4.77 -0.56
N GLN A 198 -15.43 -5.62 -1.40
CA GLN A 198 -15.65 -7.07 -1.36
C GLN A 198 -14.99 -7.76 -0.15
N GLY A 199 -14.05 -7.11 0.49
CA GLY A 199 -13.40 -7.59 1.73
C GLY A 199 -14.24 -7.36 2.98
N TYR A 200 -15.19 -6.41 2.95
CA TYR A 200 -16.12 -6.09 4.03
C TYR A 200 -17.24 -7.11 4.15
#